data_7163c70c206f7404d7602f5c612539ad
#
_entry.id   7163c70c206f7404d7602f5c612539ad
#
_cell.length_a   1.000
_cell.length_b   1.000
_cell.length_c   1.000
_cell.angle_alpha   90.00
_cell.angle_beta   90.00
_cell.angle_gamma   90.00
#
_symmetry.space_group_name_H-M   'P 1'
#
loop_
_entity.id
_entity.type
_entity.pdbx_description
1 polymer ?
#
loop_
_entity_poly.entity_id
_entity_poly.type
_entity_poly.pdbx_seq_one_letter_code
_entity_poly.pdbx_strand_id
1 'polypeptide(L)' 'MTCFVYIISNANRTLYAGITFDLIRRVEQHKKGIHPNGFTSRYNFDRLVFFEEALT' A
#
# COMPACT_ATOMS: atom_id res chain seq x y z
N MET A 1 -0.91 18.28 8.15
CA MET A 1 -1.54 16.96 8.17
C MET A 1 -0.51 15.89 7.83
N THR A 2 -0.53 14.79 8.55
CA THR A 2 0.46 13.73 8.36
C THR A 2 0.01 12.78 7.25
N CYS A 3 0.92 12.42 6.36
CA CYS A 3 0.68 11.39 5.38
C CYS A 3 1.83 10.39 5.39
N PHE A 4 1.63 9.28 4.69
CA PHE A 4 2.62 8.20 4.62
C PHE A 4 2.91 7.86 3.17
N VAL A 5 4.20 7.81 2.84
CA VAL A 5 4.66 7.17 1.61
C VAL A 5 4.97 5.73 1.98
N TYR A 6 4.46 4.79 1.23
CA TYR A 6 4.64 3.38 1.55
C TYR A 6 4.97 2.57 0.31
N ILE A 7 5.64 1.45 0.54
CA ILE A 7 5.94 0.49 -0.52
C ILE A 7 5.47 -0.87 -0.04
N ILE A 8 4.67 -1.54 -0.85
CA ILE A 8 4.19 -2.88 -0.60
C ILE A 8 4.67 -3.81 -1.70
N SER A 9 4.75 -5.07 -1.39
CA SER A 9 5.15 -6.08 -2.37
C SER A 9 4.24 -7.30 -2.31
N ASN A 10 4.33 -8.12 -3.35
CA ASN A 10 3.64 -9.40 -3.40
C ASN A 10 4.65 -10.54 -3.38
N ALA A 11 4.17 -11.78 -3.48
CA ALA A 11 5.02 -12.97 -3.47
C ALA A 11 6.01 -13.00 -4.63
N ASN A 12 5.71 -12.33 -5.73
CA ASN A 12 6.56 -12.25 -6.91
C ASN A 12 7.57 -11.11 -6.84
N ARG A 13 7.63 -10.42 -5.69
CA ARG A 13 8.51 -9.26 -5.48
C ARG A 13 8.20 -8.07 -6.36
N THR A 14 6.98 -7.98 -6.89
CA THR A 14 6.52 -6.79 -7.56
C THR A 14 6.27 -5.72 -6.51
N LEU A 15 6.72 -4.50 -6.76
CA LEU A 15 6.58 -3.39 -5.80
C LEU A 15 5.52 -2.41 -6.27
N TYR A 16 4.81 -1.87 -5.29
CA TYR A 16 3.86 -0.80 -5.53
C TYR A 16 4.08 0.29 -4.48
N ALA A 17 4.25 1.52 -4.93
CA ALA A 17 4.43 2.67 -4.05
C ALA A 17 3.19 3.54 -4.07
N GLY A 18 2.81 4.06 -2.91
CA GLY A 18 1.64 4.90 -2.80
C GLY A 18 1.76 5.90 -1.68
N ILE A 19 0.76 6.78 -1.58
CA ILE A 19 0.67 7.79 -0.54
C ILE A 19 -0.72 7.67 0.09
N THR A 20 -0.78 7.74 1.42
CA THR A 20 -2.05 7.65 2.13
C THR A 20 -1.99 8.47 3.42
N PHE A 21 -3.15 8.93 3.86
CA PHE A 21 -3.28 9.54 5.18
C PHE A 21 -3.61 8.52 6.26
N ASP A 22 -3.95 7.29 5.88
CA ASP A 22 -4.27 6.21 6.80
C ASP A 22 -3.56 4.93 6.36
N LEU A 23 -2.35 4.75 6.86
CA LEU A 23 -1.49 3.67 6.42
C LEU A 23 -2.07 2.30 6.76
N ILE A 24 -2.54 2.11 7.99
CA ILE A 24 -3.05 0.82 8.44
C ILE A 24 -4.23 0.39 7.59
N ARG A 25 -5.16 1.29 7.38
CA ARG A 25 -6.34 1.00 6.56
C ARG A 25 -5.97 0.68 5.12
N ARG A 26 -5.02 1.43 4.56
CA ARG A 26 -4.60 1.23 3.18
C ARG A 26 -3.93 -0.13 2.99
N VAL A 27 -3.05 -0.51 3.91
CA VAL A 27 -2.40 -1.81 3.85
C VAL A 27 -3.44 -2.94 3.95
N GLU A 28 -4.41 -2.80 4.83
CA GLU A 28 -5.48 -3.79 4.94
C GLU A 28 -6.29 -3.90 3.65
N GLN A 29 -6.58 -2.77 3.00
CA GLN A 29 -7.29 -2.77 1.73
C GLN A 29 -6.52 -3.55 0.67
N HIS A 30 -5.21 -3.37 0.60
CA HIS A 30 -4.38 -4.10 -0.35
C HIS A 30 -4.38 -5.60 -0.05
N LYS A 31 -4.27 -5.98 1.22
CA LYS A 31 -4.30 -7.39 1.61
C LYS A 31 -5.61 -8.07 1.24
N LYS A 32 -6.71 -7.33 1.36
CA LYS A 32 -8.04 -7.86 1.05
C LYS A 32 -8.38 -7.78 -0.44
N GLY A 33 -7.51 -7.17 -1.24
CA GLY A 33 -7.76 -6.98 -2.65
C GLY A 33 -8.78 -5.89 -2.96
N ILE A 34 -9.11 -5.04 -2.00
CA ILE A 34 -10.05 -3.95 -2.20
C ILE A 34 -9.27 -2.74 -2.71
N HIS A 35 -9.42 -2.44 -3.99
CA HIS A 35 -8.65 -1.37 -4.58
C HIS A 35 -9.47 -0.68 -5.68
N PRO A 36 -9.52 0.67 -5.70
CA PRO A 36 -10.36 1.40 -6.66
C PRO A 36 -10.04 1.13 -8.11
N ASN A 37 -8.78 1.00 -8.47
CA ASN A 37 -8.38 0.76 -9.85
C ASN A 37 -8.14 -0.72 -10.18
N GLY A 38 -8.26 -1.59 -9.20
CA GLY A 38 -8.10 -3.02 -9.39
C GLY A 38 -6.68 -3.51 -9.63
N PHE A 39 -5.71 -2.61 -9.76
CA PHE A 39 -4.35 -2.99 -10.08
C PHE A 39 -3.72 -3.85 -8.99
N THR A 40 -3.73 -3.36 -7.75
CA THR A 40 -3.07 -4.06 -6.65
C THR A 40 -3.81 -5.33 -6.25
N SER A 41 -5.12 -5.38 -6.43
CA SER A 41 -5.88 -6.59 -6.11
C SER A 41 -5.51 -7.74 -7.03
N ARG A 42 -5.13 -7.45 -8.28
CA ARG A 42 -4.67 -8.47 -9.23
C ARG A 42 -3.41 -9.18 -8.76
N TYR A 43 -2.52 -8.45 -8.07
CA TYR A 43 -1.20 -8.95 -7.72
C TYR A 43 -1.06 -9.33 -6.25
N ASN A 44 -2.14 -9.22 -5.47
CA ASN A 44 -2.14 -9.60 -4.05
C ASN A 44 -1.00 -8.96 -3.27
N PHE A 45 -0.95 -7.63 -3.27
CA PHE A 45 0.04 -6.91 -2.49
C PHE A 45 -0.30 -7.01 -1.01
N ASP A 46 0.38 -7.88 -0.31
CA ASP A 46 0.09 -8.17 1.10
C ASP A 46 1.26 -7.90 2.05
N ARG A 47 2.37 -7.36 1.55
CA ARG A 47 3.58 -7.13 2.36
C ARG A 47 3.99 -5.68 2.34
N LEU A 48 3.93 -5.04 3.51
CA LEU A 48 4.48 -3.69 3.66
C LEU A 48 5.98 -3.82 3.87
N VAL A 49 6.78 -3.29 2.95
CA VAL A 49 8.24 -3.39 3.03
C VAL A 49 8.91 -2.10 3.45
N PHE A 50 8.21 -0.97 3.31
CA PHE A 50 8.75 0.33 3.69
C PHE A 50 7.63 1.33 3.88
N PHE A 51 7.79 2.24 4.83
CA PHE A 51 6.93 3.41 4.91
C PHE A 51 7.72 4.57 5.53
N GLU A 52 7.30 5.77 5.21
CA GLU A 52 7.88 6.98 5.78
C GLU A 52 6.77 8.00 6.03
N GLU A 53 6.78 8.59 7.21
CA GLU A 53 5.85 9.61 7.58
C GLU A 53 6.30 10.95 7.03
N ALA A 54 5.37 11.70 6.47
CA ALA A 54 5.63 13.03 5.94
C ALA A 54 4.54 13.99 6.40
N LEU A 55 4.92 15.24 6.57
CA LEU A 55 4.00 16.28 6.98
C LEU A 55 3.65 17.15 5.77
N THR A 56 2.36 17.35 5.54
CA THR A 56 1.90 18.20 4.44
C THR A 56 1.06 19.35 4.94
#